data_52f2a9b6bd1a2ae724eceaec40de1baf
#
_entry.id   52f2a9b6bd1a2ae724eceaec40de1baf
#
_cell.length_a   1.000
_cell.length_b   1.000
_cell.length_c   1.000
_cell.angle_alpha   90.00
_cell.angle_beta   90.00
_cell.angle_gamma   90.00
#
_symmetry.space_group_name_H-M   'P 1'
#
loop_
_entity.id
_entity.type
_entity.pdbx_description
1 polymer ?
#
loop_
_entity_poly.entity_id
_entity_poly.type
_entity_poly.pdbx_seq_one_letter_code
_entity_poly.pdbx_strand_id
1 'polypeptide(L)'
;MVKKWWNEKVAYQIYPKSFYDTNGDGIGDLRGVIEKLDYLKDLGVDIIWLSPCYRSPLADQGYDISDYYDIDPRFGTMADMDELIAEAKKRDMYILMDLVVNHCSDEHEWFKKACEDPDGKYGNFFYLRDKKEGELPTNWRSYFGGPVWEDLPGTNKQYLHVFHKKQPDLNWENPEVREEVYKNINWWLDKGLGGFRIDAIINIKKALPMHDYEPDREDGLCSIRKMLKEAKGIGDFLGEMRDRTFKKYDAFSVGEVFDEKDEEIPDFIGDNGYFSSMFDFEETIWGASDKGWYDCKQITPDAYKKCCFTTQRKIGDIRFVSNIIENHDEPRGVSRYIPEGDCCDASKKMLGGLNFMLRGLPFIYQGQELGMENVKFESIDQVDDISSLDEYKVALEAGCTPEEALKAVSRFSRDNARTPMQWTDGENAGFTTGKPWLKVNANYTKINAES
;
A
#
# COMPACT_ATOMS: atom_id res chain seq x y z
N MET A 1 -27.18 -1.42 -13.56
CA MET A 1 -25.71 -1.30 -13.57
C MET A 1 -25.16 -1.56 -14.96
N VAL A 2 -24.38 -0.65 -15.54
CA VAL A 2 -23.68 -0.92 -16.81
C VAL A 2 -22.52 -1.86 -16.51
N LYS A 3 -22.44 -2.99 -17.23
CA LYS A 3 -21.35 -3.96 -17.08
C LYS A 3 -20.05 -3.29 -17.52
N LYS A 4 -19.05 -3.32 -16.68
CA LYS A 4 -17.68 -2.82 -16.94
C LYS A 4 -16.76 -4.01 -17.21
N TRP A 5 -15.66 -3.79 -17.92
CA TRP A 5 -14.73 -4.86 -18.31
C TRP A 5 -14.12 -5.61 -17.11
N TRP A 6 -13.99 -4.93 -15.97
CA TRP A 6 -13.43 -5.52 -14.74
C TRP A 6 -14.41 -6.31 -13.87
N ASN A 7 -15.71 -6.30 -14.15
CA ASN A 7 -16.75 -6.87 -13.28
C ASN A 7 -16.64 -8.39 -13.05
N GLU A 8 -15.98 -9.11 -13.96
CA GLU A 8 -15.84 -10.57 -13.91
C GLU A 8 -14.34 -10.96 -13.94
N LYS A 9 -13.49 -10.15 -13.33
CA LYS A 9 -12.04 -10.31 -13.36
C LYS A 9 -11.52 -10.73 -11.99
N VAL A 10 -10.32 -11.34 -11.99
CA VAL A 10 -9.53 -11.67 -10.81
C VAL A 10 -8.24 -10.86 -10.86
N ALA A 11 -7.93 -10.17 -9.76
CA ALA A 11 -6.72 -9.40 -9.63
C ALA A 11 -5.67 -10.14 -8.79
N TYR A 12 -4.41 -9.93 -9.13
CA TYR A 12 -3.26 -10.47 -8.43
C TYR A 12 -2.26 -9.35 -8.16
N GLN A 13 -1.88 -9.16 -6.90
CA GLN A 13 -0.86 -8.20 -6.53
C GLN A 13 0.52 -8.83 -6.57
N ILE A 14 1.43 -8.18 -7.27
CA ILE A 14 2.87 -8.48 -7.27
C ILE A 14 3.61 -7.40 -6.50
N TYR A 15 4.42 -7.82 -5.54
CA TYR A 15 5.46 -7.01 -4.91
C TYR A 15 6.77 -7.30 -5.65
N PRO A 16 7.18 -6.46 -6.64
CA PRO A 16 8.22 -6.82 -7.60
C PRO A 16 9.52 -7.25 -6.95
N LYS A 17 9.93 -6.56 -5.89
CA LYS A 17 11.17 -6.81 -5.14
C LYS A 17 11.32 -8.26 -4.65
N SER A 18 10.20 -8.97 -4.44
CA SER A 18 10.16 -10.33 -3.88
C SER A 18 9.46 -11.35 -4.75
N PHE A 19 9.18 -11.04 -6.03
CA PHE A 19 8.43 -11.96 -6.87
C PHE A 19 9.32 -12.98 -7.57
N TYR A 20 10.23 -12.55 -8.44
CA TYR A 20 11.20 -13.41 -9.13
C TYR A 20 12.39 -12.59 -9.63
N ASP A 21 13.60 -13.02 -9.30
CA ASP A 21 14.86 -12.38 -9.66
C ASP A 21 15.50 -13.12 -10.82
N THR A 22 15.67 -12.45 -11.96
CA THR A 22 16.25 -13.04 -13.17
C THR A 22 17.75 -12.78 -13.31
N ASN A 23 18.28 -11.78 -12.62
CA ASN A 23 19.69 -11.35 -12.79
C ASN A 23 20.61 -11.84 -11.65
N GLY A 24 20.04 -12.39 -10.56
CA GLY A 24 20.79 -12.98 -9.45
C GLY A 24 21.33 -11.96 -8.45
N ASP A 25 20.78 -10.73 -8.40
CA ASP A 25 21.20 -9.71 -7.45
C ASP A 25 20.46 -9.78 -6.10
N GLY A 26 19.48 -10.67 -5.99
CA GLY A 26 18.68 -10.91 -4.79
C GLY A 26 17.41 -10.07 -4.71
N ILE A 27 17.12 -9.29 -5.75
CA ILE A 27 15.95 -8.42 -5.89
C ILE A 27 15.13 -8.87 -7.11
N GLY A 28 13.83 -9.09 -6.93
CA GLY A 28 12.94 -9.41 -8.04
C GLY A 28 12.81 -8.25 -9.04
N ASP A 29 12.55 -8.57 -10.29
CA ASP A 29 12.56 -7.61 -11.39
C ASP A 29 11.38 -7.79 -12.37
N LEU A 30 11.19 -6.82 -13.27
CA LEU A 30 10.12 -6.85 -14.27
C LEU A 30 10.27 -7.99 -15.27
N ARG A 31 11.52 -8.41 -15.59
CA ARG A 31 11.77 -9.58 -16.42
C ARG A 31 11.21 -10.84 -15.75
N GLY A 32 11.38 -10.95 -14.43
CA GLY A 32 10.80 -12.03 -13.63
C GLY A 32 9.28 -12.04 -13.66
N VAL A 33 8.65 -10.87 -13.66
CA VAL A 33 7.19 -10.79 -13.85
C VAL A 33 6.79 -11.28 -15.22
N ILE A 34 7.50 -10.88 -16.28
CA ILE A 34 7.24 -11.32 -17.66
C ILE A 34 7.34 -12.86 -17.77
N GLU A 35 8.39 -13.46 -17.20
CA GLU A 35 8.58 -14.92 -17.22
C GLU A 35 7.48 -15.70 -16.51
N LYS A 36 6.79 -15.08 -15.56
CA LYS A 36 5.72 -15.72 -14.77
C LYS A 36 4.30 -15.38 -15.26
N LEU A 37 4.14 -14.65 -16.37
CA LEU A 37 2.82 -14.31 -16.90
C LEU A 37 1.97 -15.54 -17.26
N ASP A 38 2.58 -16.61 -17.78
CA ASP A 38 1.86 -17.84 -18.10
C ASP A 38 1.37 -18.55 -16.84
N TYR A 39 2.18 -18.60 -15.76
CA TYR A 39 1.74 -19.09 -14.46
C TYR A 39 0.51 -18.32 -13.94
N LEU A 40 0.55 -16.99 -14.01
CA LEU A 40 -0.57 -16.16 -13.57
C LEU A 40 -1.81 -16.36 -14.44
N LYS A 41 -1.62 -16.53 -15.75
CA LYS A 41 -2.73 -16.81 -16.68
C LYS A 41 -3.37 -18.17 -16.39
N ASP A 42 -2.58 -19.19 -16.16
CA ASP A 42 -3.06 -20.54 -15.82
C ASP A 42 -3.77 -20.58 -14.45
N LEU A 43 -3.34 -19.70 -13.51
CA LEU A 43 -4.03 -19.49 -12.23
C LEU A 43 -5.40 -18.80 -12.41
N GLY A 44 -5.66 -18.18 -13.57
CA GLY A 44 -6.91 -17.48 -13.86
C GLY A 44 -6.87 -15.99 -13.56
N VAL A 45 -5.68 -15.39 -13.43
CA VAL A 45 -5.51 -13.96 -13.21
C VAL A 45 -5.79 -13.16 -14.48
N ASP A 46 -6.51 -12.07 -14.33
CA ASP A 46 -6.83 -11.13 -15.42
C ASP A 46 -6.18 -9.76 -15.23
N ILE A 47 -5.96 -9.35 -13.97
CA ILE A 47 -5.44 -8.03 -13.62
C ILE A 47 -4.21 -8.23 -12.72
N ILE A 48 -3.10 -7.61 -13.07
CA ILE A 48 -1.88 -7.62 -12.28
C ILE A 48 -1.69 -6.22 -11.70
N TRP A 49 -1.72 -6.09 -10.38
CA TRP A 49 -1.32 -4.87 -9.68
C TRP A 49 0.14 -4.99 -9.27
N LEU A 50 0.98 -4.11 -9.79
CA LEU A 50 2.38 -3.96 -9.37
C LEU A 50 2.47 -2.95 -8.23
N SER A 51 3.02 -3.34 -7.09
CA SER A 51 3.51 -2.39 -6.08
C SER A 51 4.59 -1.51 -6.69
N PRO A 52 4.90 -0.31 -6.12
CA PRO A 52 5.71 0.69 -6.79
C PRO A 52 7.05 0.16 -7.31
N CYS A 53 7.32 0.42 -8.57
CA CYS A 53 8.61 0.12 -9.24
C CYS A 53 9.18 1.35 -9.96
N TYR A 54 8.66 2.54 -9.66
CA TYR A 54 9.22 3.81 -10.11
C TYR A 54 10.60 4.06 -9.50
N ARG A 55 11.34 5.03 -10.04
CA ARG A 55 12.57 5.49 -9.39
C ARG A 55 12.29 5.96 -7.97
N SER A 56 13.05 5.40 -7.03
CA SER A 56 12.88 5.64 -5.61
C SER A 56 14.18 5.38 -4.85
N PRO A 57 14.51 6.18 -3.81
CA PRO A 57 15.55 5.83 -2.85
C PRO A 57 15.22 4.58 -2.00
N LEU A 58 13.97 4.07 -2.04
CA LEU A 58 13.44 2.97 -1.25
C LEU A 58 13.46 3.21 0.27
N ALA A 59 13.29 4.45 0.70
CA ALA A 59 13.14 4.76 2.12
C ALA A 59 11.88 4.14 2.74
N ASP A 60 10.81 4.03 1.94
CA ASP A 60 9.60 3.27 2.25
C ASP A 60 9.30 2.29 1.10
N GLN A 61 10.29 1.49 0.74
CA GLN A 61 10.19 0.36 -0.19
C GLN A 61 9.55 0.69 -1.54
N GLY A 62 9.72 1.94 -2.04
CA GLY A 62 9.21 2.39 -3.34
C GLY A 62 8.06 3.38 -3.26
N TYR A 63 7.45 3.58 -2.09
CA TYR A 63 6.41 4.59 -1.88
C TYR A 63 6.97 6.02 -1.73
N ASP A 64 8.28 6.20 -1.73
CA ASP A 64 9.01 7.47 -1.80
C ASP A 64 9.51 7.68 -3.24
N ILE A 65 8.62 8.12 -4.14
CA ILE A 65 8.89 8.22 -5.59
C ILE A 65 9.71 9.46 -5.90
N SER A 66 10.88 9.28 -6.52
CA SER A 66 11.76 10.37 -6.95
C SER A 66 11.61 10.77 -8.43
N ASP A 67 11.05 9.88 -9.26
CA ASP A 67 10.64 10.17 -10.64
C ASP A 67 9.44 9.29 -11.02
N TYR A 68 8.32 9.93 -11.37
CA TYR A 68 7.08 9.25 -11.76
C TYR A 68 7.08 8.74 -13.20
N TYR A 69 8.06 9.10 -14.02
CA TYR A 69 8.10 8.80 -15.46
C TYR A 69 9.15 7.76 -15.83
N ASP A 70 9.86 7.19 -14.84
CA ASP A 70 10.90 6.19 -15.08
C ASP A 70 10.82 5.02 -14.09
N ILE A 71 11.36 3.88 -14.51
CA ILE A 71 11.46 2.65 -13.71
C ILE A 71 12.78 2.66 -12.95
N ASP A 72 12.75 2.22 -11.69
CA ASP A 72 13.98 2.08 -10.90
C ASP A 72 14.88 0.99 -11.50
N PRO A 73 16.17 1.27 -11.71
CA PRO A 73 17.10 0.32 -12.33
C PRO A 73 17.22 -1.04 -11.63
N ARG A 74 16.87 -1.11 -10.34
CA ARG A 74 16.83 -2.38 -9.59
C ARG A 74 15.72 -3.30 -10.08
N PHE A 75 14.62 -2.74 -10.60
CA PHE A 75 13.49 -3.52 -11.12
C PHE A 75 13.54 -3.69 -12.64
N GLY A 76 14.42 -2.98 -13.35
CA GLY A 76 14.52 -3.05 -14.80
C GLY A 76 14.55 -1.69 -15.47
N THR A 77 14.06 -1.64 -16.69
CA THR A 77 14.03 -0.45 -17.54
C THR A 77 12.61 -0.12 -17.99
N MET A 78 12.45 1.08 -18.56
CA MET A 78 11.18 1.45 -19.22
C MET A 78 10.86 0.49 -20.39
N ALA A 79 11.86 -0.03 -21.10
CA ALA A 79 11.64 -1.02 -22.16
C ALA A 79 11.09 -2.34 -21.61
N ASP A 80 11.54 -2.77 -20.41
CA ASP A 80 10.98 -3.96 -19.74
C ASP A 80 9.52 -3.74 -19.32
N MET A 81 9.18 -2.53 -18.86
CA MET A 81 7.79 -2.19 -18.55
C MET A 81 6.91 -2.17 -19.80
N ASP A 82 7.38 -1.58 -20.90
CA ASP A 82 6.64 -1.56 -22.17
C ASP A 82 6.45 -3.01 -22.71
N GLU A 83 7.44 -3.87 -22.55
CA GLU A 83 7.33 -5.30 -22.91
C GLU A 83 6.32 -6.01 -21.99
N LEU A 84 6.38 -5.78 -20.67
CA LEU A 84 5.43 -6.37 -19.71
C LEU A 84 3.98 -6.02 -20.06
N ILE A 85 3.70 -4.74 -20.35
CA ILE A 85 2.36 -4.29 -20.77
C ILE A 85 1.93 -5.01 -22.07
N ALA A 86 2.83 -5.11 -23.04
CA ALA A 86 2.53 -5.76 -24.32
C ALA A 86 2.31 -7.28 -24.15
N GLU A 87 3.12 -7.97 -23.36
CA GLU A 87 3.00 -9.41 -23.12
C GLU A 87 1.76 -9.77 -22.28
N ALA A 88 1.41 -8.95 -21.29
CA ALA A 88 0.18 -9.07 -20.53
C ALA A 88 -1.05 -8.93 -21.47
N LYS A 89 -1.04 -7.92 -22.34
CA LYS A 89 -2.11 -7.69 -23.30
C LYS A 89 -2.31 -8.85 -24.27
N LYS A 90 -1.26 -9.53 -24.71
CA LYS A 90 -1.37 -10.73 -25.57
C LYS A 90 -2.11 -11.88 -24.89
N ARG A 91 -2.14 -11.88 -23.56
CA ARG A 91 -2.80 -12.88 -22.70
C ARG A 91 -4.17 -12.42 -22.17
N ASP A 92 -4.72 -11.32 -22.69
CA ASP A 92 -5.93 -10.66 -22.17
C ASP A 92 -5.81 -10.32 -20.68
N MET A 93 -4.63 -9.87 -20.27
CA MET A 93 -4.33 -9.42 -18.92
C MET A 93 -4.04 -7.92 -18.90
N TYR A 94 -4.37 -7.27 -17.80
CA TYR A 94 -4.21 -5.83 -17.60
C TYR A 94 -3.20 -5.54 -16.51
N ILE A 95 -2.31 -4.60 -16.73
CA ILE A 95 -1.36 -4.13 -15.71
C ILE A 95 -1.93 -2.89 -15.03
N LEU A 96 -1.95 -2.90 -13.70
CA LEU A 96 -2.17 -1.72 -12.86
C LEU A 96 -0.84 -1.36 -12.20
N MET A 97 -0.54 -0.08 -12.11
CA MET A 97 0.54 0.42 -11.26
C MET A 97 -0.03 1.02 -9.98
N ASP A 98 0.82 1.22 -9.01
CA ASP A 98 0.49 1.94 -7.79
C ASP A 98 0.58 3.45 -8.03
N LEU A 99 -0.43 4.21 -7.65
CA LEU A 99 -0.48 5.65 -7.81
C LEU A 99 -0.29 6.31 -6.44
N VAL A 100 0.93 6.76 -6.18
CA VAL A 100 1.31 7.44 -4.93
C VAL A 100 1.32 8.93 -5.15
N VAL A 101 0.30 9.63 -4.68
CA VAL A 101 0.09 11.06 -4.99
C VAL A 101 -0.19 11.92 -3.76
N ASN A 102 -0.22 11.34 -2.56
CA ASN A 102 -0.25 12.14 -1.33
C ASN A 102 1.09 12.85 -1.11
N HIS A 103 2.18 12.21 -1.47
CA HIS A 103 3.56 12.66 -1.24
C HIS A 103 4.47 12.25 -2.41
N CYS A 104 5.69 12.76 -2.42
CA CYS A 104 6.77 12.27 -3.25
C CYS A 104 8.03 12.05 -2.38
N SER A 105 9.13 11.58 -2.98
CA SER A 105 10.41 11.50 -2.28
C SER A 105 11.00 12.88 -1.99
N ASP A 106 11.79 13.01 -0.91
CA ASP A 106 12.67 14.14 -0.66
C ASP A 106 13.79 14.27 -1.73
N GLU A 107 13.99 13.22 -2.53
CA GLU A 107 14.88 13.24 -3.69
C GLU A 107 14.19 13.59 -5.01
N HIS A 108 12.87 13.84 -5.00
CA HIS A 108 12.14 14.31 -6.18
C HIS A 108 12.59 15.72 -6.58
N GLU A 109 12.65 15.99 -7.88
CA GLU A 109 13.07 17.30 -8.42
C GLU A 109 12.25 18.46 -7.84
N TRP A 110 10.95 18.27 -7.63
CA TRP A 110 10.09 19.30 -7.04
C TRP A 110 10.51 19.69 -5.64
N PHE A 111 10.86 18.71 -4.79
CA PHE A 111 11.27 18.97 -3.42
C PHE A 111 12.68 19.61 -3.36
N LYS A 112 13.61 19.16 -4.20
CA LYS A 112 14.94 19.79 -4.32
C LYS A 112 14.82 21.26 -4.70
N LYS A 113 13.96 21.60 -5.68
CA LYS A 113 13.68 22.99 -6.06
C LYS A 113 12.96 23.79 -4.97
N ALA A 114 12.10 23.15 -4.16
CA ALA A 114 11.48 23.80 -3.01
C ALA A 114 12.51 24.13 -1.93
N CYS A 115 13.54 23.31 -1.73
CA CYS A 115 14.65 23.62 -0.83
C CYS A 115 15.49 24.82 -1.32
N GLU A 116 15.67 24.94 -2.66
CA GLU A 116 16.42 26.04 -3.26
C GLU A 116 15.65 27.37 -3.21
N ASP A 117 14.35 27.35 -3.45
CA ASP A 117 13.46 28.51 -3.43
C ASP A 117 12.11 28.15 -2.78
N PRO A 118 12.04 28.21 -1.43
CA PRO A 118 10.84 27.81 -0.69
C PRO A 118 9.64 28.76 -0.84
N ASP A 119 9.85 29.97 -1.34
CA ASP A 119 8.80 30.96 -1.61
C ASP A 119 8.40 30.97 -3.09
N GLY A 120 9.11 30.24 -3.95
CA GLY A 120 8.84 30.11 -5.37
C GLY A 120 7.76 29.09 -5.74
N LYS A 121 7.72 28.75 -7.03
CA LYS A 121 6.73 27.85 -7.59
C LYS A 121 6.69 26.51 -6.84
N TYR A 122 7.85 25.85 -6.68
CA TYR A 122 7.94 24.51 -6.11
C TYR A 122 7.80 24.50 -4.58
N GLY A 123 8.09 25.61 -3.89
CA GLY A 123 7.74 25.76 -2.48
C GLY A 123 6.24 25.61 -2.23
N ASN A 124 5.41 26.12 -3.16
CA ASN A 124 3.96 25.98 -3.10
C ASN A 124 3.43 24.57 -3.46
N PHE A 125 4.31 23.66 -3.92
CA PHE A 125 3.94 22.27 -4.15
C PHE A 125 3.82 21.46 -2.86
N PHE A 126 4.35 21.98 -1.76
CA PHE A 126 4.38 21.33 -0.45
C PHE A 126 3.70 22.22 0.59
N TYR A 127 3.32 21.62 1.72
CA TYR A 127 2.84 22.37 2.87
C TYR A 127 4.04 22.85 3.68
N LEU A 128 4.42 24.10 3.51
CA LEU A 128 5.54 24.74 4.21
C LEU A 128 5.04 25.70 5.29
N ARG A 129 5.77 25.81 6.39
CA ARG A 129 5.54 26.78 7.49
C ARG A 129 6.87 27.35 7.95
N ASP A 130 6.85 28.62 8.35
CA ASP A 130 8.02 29.24 8.95
C ASP A 130 8.36 28.56 10.27
N LYS A 131 9.64 28.22 10.46
CA LYS A 131 10.13 27.59 11.66
C LYS A 131 10.09 28.58 12.82
N LYS A 132 9.57 28.13 13.96
CA LYS A 132 9.66 28.81 15.24
C LYS A 132 10.44 27.93 16.21
N GLU A 133 11.34 28.53 16.95
CA GLU A 133 12.20 27.81 17.89
C GLU A 133 11.38 27.14 19.00
N GLY A 134 11.53 25.82 19.13
CA GLY A 134 10.84 25.03 20.13
C GLY A 134 9.35 24.77 19.88
N GLU A 135 8.79 25.21 18.74
CA GLU A 135 7.39 25.01 18.39
C GLU A 135 7.25 24.17 17.12
N LEU A 136 6.25 23.30 17.09
CA LEU A 136 5.79 22.61 15.88
C LEU A 136 4.59 23.38 15.29
N PRO A 137 4.43 23.47 13.96
CA PRO A 137 3.26 24.09 13.34
C PRO A 137 1.93 23.46 13.74
N THR A 138 1.92 22.14 13.99
CA THR A 138 0.82 21.40 14.61
C THR A 138 1.38 20.21 15.40
N ASN A 139 0.59 19.72 16.36
CA ASN A 139 0.96 18.55 17.19
C ASN A 139 0.55 17.21 16.58
N TRP A 140 0.47 17.11 15.25
CA TRP A 140 0.06 15.86 14.59
C TRP A 140 1.21 14.84 14.61
N ARG A 141 0.83 13.56 14.79
CA ARG A 141 1.76 12.42 14.75
C ARG A 141 1.71 11.73 13.39
N SER A 142 2.90 11.46 12.83
CA SER A 142 3.08 10.66 11.60
C SER A 142 2.59 9.23 11.80
N TYR A 143 2.20 8.57 10.70
CA TYR A 143 1.88 7.13 10.69
C TYR A 143 3.06 6.25 11.12
N PHE A 144 4.29 6.72 10.91
CA PHE A 144 5.52 6.00 11.29
C PHE A 144 6.17 6.54 12.57
N GLY A 145 5.37 7.21 13.41
CA GLY A 145 5.83 7.78 14.68
C GLY A 145 6.46 9.16 14.56
N GLY A 146 6.59 9.85 15.69
CA GLY A 146 7.11 11.21 15.75
C GLY A 146 6.18 12.29 15.14
N PRO A 147 6.61 13.57 15.15
CA PRO A 147 5.84 14.67 14.58
C PRO A 147 5.79 14.61 13.05
N VAL A 148 4.73 15.20 12.45
CA VAL A 148 4.58 15.31 10.99
C VAL A 148 5.37 16.47 10.37
N TRP A 149 6.12 17.23 11.16
CA TRP A 149 6.88 18.39 10.69
C TRP A 149 8.38 18.13 10.82
N GLU A 150 9.12 18.38 9.74
CA GLU A 150 10.57 18.27 9.68
C GLU A 150 11.16 19.56 9.07
N ASP A 151 12.41 19.88 9.43
CA ASP A 151 13.09 21.06 8.91
C ASP A 151 13.36 20.94 7.39
N LEU A 152 12.96 21.96 6.63
CA LEU A 152 13.28 22.04 5.21
C LEU A 152 14.77 22.39 5.04
N PRO A 153 15.57 21.50 4.42
CA PRO A 153 17.03 21.66 4.36
C PRO A 153 17.47 23.03 3.81
N GLY A 154 18.39 23.69 4.52
CA GLY A 154 19.00 24.95 4.09
C GLY A 154 18.10 26.18 4.24
N THR A 155 16.94 26.08 4.87
CA THR A 155 15.96 27.16 4.97
C THR A 155 15.52 27.42 6.42
N ASN A 156 14.71 28.46 6.64
CA ASN A 156 14.03 28.71 7.91
C ASN A 156 12.56 28.24 7.87
N LYS A 157 12.29 27.12 7.21
CA LYS A 157 10.95 26.54 7.10
C LYS A 157 10.93 25.09 7.53
N GLN A 158 9.73 24.60 7.80
CA GLN A 158 9.41 23.20 8.02
C GLN A 158 8.40 22.73 6.97
N TYR A 159 8.49 21.47 6.59
CA TYR A 159 7.55 20.81 5.67
C TYR A 159 6.74 19.74 6.36
N LEU A 160 5.53 19.48 5.85
CA LEU A 160 4.62 18.45 6.32
C LEU A 160 4.96 17.11 5.69
N HIS A 161 4.93 16.04 6.49
CA HIS A 161 4.95 14.64 6.04
C HIS A 161 4.06 13.78 6.95
N VAL A 162 2.98 13.23 6.44
CA VAL A 162 2.11 12.38 7.26
C VAL A 162 2.62 10.95 7.37
N PHE A 163 3.52 10.53 6.47
CA PHE A 163 4.27 9.27 6.48
C PHE A 163 5.72 9.51 6.91
N HIS A 164 6.68 8.87 6.26
CA HIS A 164 8.09 9.02 6.60
C HIS A 164 8.59 10.44 6.26
N LYS A 165 9.56 10.97 7.03
CA LYS A 165 10.16 12.30 6.78
C LYS A 165 10.79 12.45 5.39
N LYS A 166 11.13 11.33 4.72
CA LYS A 166 11.57 11.33 3.33
C LYS A 166 10.42 11.33 2.31
N GLN A 167 9.18 11.53 2.77
CA GLN A 167 7.97 11.54 1.95
C GLN A 167 7.19 12.86 2.18
N PRO A 168 7.72 14.01 1.72
CA PRO A 168 7.04 15.30 1.87
C PRO A 168 5.68 15.31 1.16
N ASP A 169 4.65 15.78 1.88
CA ASP A 169 3.26 15.81 1.40
C ASP A 169 3.04 16.84 0.32
N LEU A 170 2.42 16.46 -0.78
CA LEU A 170 2.04 17.35 -1.87
C LEU A 170 0.83 18.20 -1.50
N ASN A 171 0.89 19.47 -1.85
CA ASN A 171 -0.17 20.45 -1.60
C ASN A 171 -1.28 20.36 -2.67
N TRP A 172 -2.27 19.50 -2.47
CA TRP A 172 -3.39 19.33 -3.38
C TRP A 172 -4.31 20.54 -3.51
N GLU A 173 -4.25 21.52 -2.60
CA GLU A 173 -4.94 22.81 -2.78
C GLU A 173 -4.36 23.59 -3.96
N ASN A 174 -3.09 23.36 -4.31
CA ASN A 174 -2.45 23.97 -5.46
C ASN A 174 -2.88 23.29 -6.77
N PRO A 175 -3.57 23.98 -7.69
CA PRO A 175 -4.01 23.39 -8.96
C PRO A 175 -2.86 22.94 -9.86
N GLU A 176 -1.67 23.55 -9.74
CA GLU A 176 -0.50 23.12 -10.52
C GLU A 176 -0.01 21.73 -10.09
N VAL A 177 -0.10 21.40 -8.81
CA VAL A 177 0.21 20.04 -8.32
C VAL A 177 -0.76 19.04 -8.95
N ARG A 178 -2.06 19.33 -8.92
CA ARG A 178 -3.07 18.46 -9.53
C ARG A 178 -2.84 18.25 -11.01
N GLU A 179 -2.48 19.32 -11.76
CA GLU A 179 -2.15 19.23 -13.19
C GLU A 179 -0.97 18.30 -13.46
N GLU A 180 0.10 18.37 -12.67
CA GLU A 180 1.26 17.49 -12.82
C GLU A 180 0.89 16.03 -12.50
N VAL A 181 0.07 15.79 -11.48
CA VAL A 181 -0.45 14.44 -11.15
C VAL A 181 -1.28 13.90 -12.32
N TYR A 182 -2.20 14.69 -12.89
CA TYR A 182 -3.05 14.22 -14.00
C TYR A 182 -2.25 13.97 -15.28
N LYS A 183 -1.21 14.76 -15.56
CA LYS A 183 -0.29 14.49 -16.67
C LYS A 183 0.41 13.16 -16.49
N ASN A 184 0.89 12.86 -15.30
CA ASN A 184 1.54 11.59 -14.98
C ASN A 184 0.57 10.40 -15.19
N ILE A 185 -0.63 10.47 -14.63
CA ILE A 185 -1.64 9.41 -14.78
C ILE A 185 -1.95 9.18 -16.26
N ASN A 186 -2.22 10.24 -17.02
CA ASN A 186 -2.55 10.13 -18.45
C ASN A 186 -1.38 9.57 -19.26
N TRP A 187 -0.15 9.95 -18.95
CA TRP A 187 1.04 9.44 -19.63
C TRP A 187 1.18 7.91 -19.49
N TRP A 188 0.95 7.37 -18.29
CA TRP A 188 0.96 5.94 -18.07
C TRP A 188 -0.22 5.22 -18.74
N LEU A 189 -1.41 5.82 -18.72
CA LEU A 189 -2.57 5.27 -19.42
C LEU A 189 -2.39 5.27 -20.95
N ASP A 190 -1.73 6.29 -21.50
CA ASP A 190 -1.33 6.34 -22.91
C ASP A 190 -0.35 5.23 -23.29
N LYS A 191 0.47 4.74 -22.37
CA LYS A 191 1.34 3.57 -22.55
C LYS A 191 0.57 2.24 -22.59
N GLY A 192 -0.69 2.22 -22.16
CA GLY A 192 -1.55 1.04 -22.23
C GLY A 192 -1.80 0.34 -20.89
N LEU A 193 -1.56 1.00 -19.77
CA LEU A 193 -1.99 0.49 -18.47
C LEU A 193 -3.51 0.31 -18.43
N GLY A 194 -3.97 -0.74 -17.72
CA GLY A 194 -5.38 -0.96 -17.43
C GLY A 194 -5.94 -0.03 -16.35
N GLY A 195 -5.09 0.61 -15.59
CA GLY A 195 -5.48 1.52 -14.52
C GLY A 195 -4.50 1.59 -13.36
N PHE A 196 -5.00 1.94 -12.16
CA PHE A 196 -4.19 2.15 -10.97
C PHE A 196 -4.86 1.65 -9.68
N ARG A 197 -4.03 1.16 -8.77
CA ARG A 197 -4.34 1.18 -7.33
C ARG A 197 -3.87 2.52 -6.77
N ILE A 198 -4.68 3.17 -5.96
CA ILE A 198 -4.42 4.53 -5.50
C ILE A 198 -4.12 4.51 -4.02
N ASP A 199 -2.86 4.81 -3.72
CA ASP A 199 -2.27 4.75 -2.39
C ASP A 199 -2.78 5.86 -1.48
N ALA A 200 -3.12 5.51 -0.24
CA ALA A 200 -3.37 6.42 0.88
C ALA A 200 -4.19 7.68 0.51
N ILE A 201 -5.13 7.53 -0.42
CA ILE A 201 -5.76 8.65 -1.15
C ILE A 201 -6.53 9.62 -0.26
N ILE A 202 -7.03 9.17 0.88
CA ILE A 202 -7.74 10.06 1.82
C ILE A 202 -6.84 11.12 2.43
N ASN A 203 -5.52 10.90 2.44
CA ASN A 203 -4.54 11.82 3.02
C ASN A 203 -4.26 13.06 2.14
N ILE A 204 -4.66 13.08 0.87
CA ILE A 204 -4.43 14.25 -0.01
C ILE A 204 -5.14 15.51 0.47
N LYS A 205 -6.24 15.37 1.22
CA LYS A 205 -6.98 16.49 1.79
C LYS A 205 -6.60 16.71 3.25
N LYS A 206 -6.17 17.94 3.56
CA LYS A 206 -5.87 18.37 4.93
C LYS A 206 -7.01 19.24 5.47
N ALA A 207 -7.28 19.17 6.78
CA ALA A 207 -8.14 20.14 7.45
C ALA A 207 -7.44 21.51 7.46
N LEU A 208 -8.11 22.53 6.94
CA LEU A 208 -7.59 23.88 6.85
C LEU A 208 -8.58 24.87 7.49
N PRO A 209 -8.09 25.87 8.26
CA PRO A 209 -6.69 26.10 8.64
C PRO A 209 -6.17 24.99 9.56
N MET A 210 -4.88 24.65 9.44
CA MET A 210 -4.22 23.67 10.30
C MET A 210 -4.20 24.15 11.75
N HIS A 211 -4.46 23.26 12.71
CA HIS A 211 -4.47 23.53 14.14
C HIS A 211 -4.15 22.28 14.96
N ASP A 212 -3.86 22.47 16.24
CA ASP A 212 -3.61 21.41 17.19
C ASP A 212 -4.90 20.68 17.60
N TYR A 213 -4.76 19.40 17.92
CA TYR A 213 -5.81 18.61 18.54
C TYR A 213 -5.42 18.20 19.98
N GLU A 214 -6.40 17.73 20.75
CA GLU A 214 -6.13 17.17 22.07
C GLU A 214 -5.16 15.98 21.94
N PRO A 215 -3.99 16.01 22.62
CA PRO A 215 -3.02 14.92 22.61
C PRO A 215 -3.65 13.57 23.01
N ASP A 216 -3.18 12.50 22.38
CA ASP A 216 -3.66 11.13 22.69
C ASP A 216 -2.59 10.24 23.35
N ARG A 217 -1.37 10.75 23.50
CA ARG A 217 -0.25 10.10 24.20
C ARG A 217 0.54 11.13 25.03
N GLU A 218 1.43 10.64 25.89
CA GLU A 218 2.28 11.47 26.76
C GLU A 218 3.32 12.33 26.01
N ASP A 219 3.59 11.99 24.73
CA ASP A 219 4.48 12.77 23.85
C ASP A 219 3.91 14.14 23.42
N GLY A 220 2.67 14.45 23.81
CA GLY A 220 1.99 15.70 23.46
C GLY A 220 1.49 15.75 22.02
N LEU A 221 1.67 14.70 21.24
CA LEU A 221 1.19 14.59 19.87
C LEU A 221 -0.22 13.96 19.80
N CYS A 222 -0.88 14.13 18.68
CA CYS A 222 -2.16 13.48 18.40
C CYS A 222 -2.12 12.70 17.08
N SER A 223 -2.90 11.62 16.99
CA SER A 223 -3.04 10.83 15.77
C SER A 223 -3.52 11.70 14.60
N ILE A 224 -2.85 11.57 13.45
CA ILE A 224 -3.23 12.23 12.19
C ILE A 224 -4.69 11.92 11.77
N ARG A 225 -5.25 10.81 12.21
CA ARG A 225 -6.65 10.44 11.95
C ARG A 225 -7.65 11.48 12.49
N LYS A 226 -7.31 12.27 13.51
CA LYS A 226 -8.17 13.35 13.99
C LYS A 226 -8.31 14.45 12.93
N MET A 227 -7.21 14.81 12.28
CA MET A 227 -7.21 15.75 11.15
C MET A 227 -8.03 15.22 9.97
N LEU A 228 -7.86 13.94 9.61
CA LEU A 228 -8.61 13.33 8.50
C LEU A 228 -10.13 13.34 8.73
N LYS A 229 -10.58 13.07 9.96
CA LYS A 229 -12.01 13.12 10.30
C LYS A 229 -12.62 14.52 10.18
N GLU A 230 -11.80 15.57 10.31
CA GLU A 230 -12.24 16.96 10.17
C GLU A 230 -12.11 17.48 8.72
N ALA A 231 -11.19 16.92 7.93
CA ALA A 231 -10.96 17.31 6.54
C ALA A 231 -12.24 17.16 5.70
N LYS A 232 -12.57 18.20 4.91
CA LYS A 232 -13.77 18.22 4.07
C LYS A 232 -13.42 18.62 2.63
N GLY A 233 -14.23 18.17 1.67
CA GLY A 233 -14.10 18.54 0.28
C GLY A 233 -13.10 17.72 -0.52
N ILE A 234 -12.70 16.53 -0.05
CA ILE A 234 -11.86 15.61 -0.82
C ILE A 234 -12.53 15.19 -2.14
N GLY A 235 -13.84 15.12 -2.17
CA GLY A 235 -14.62 14.77 -3.36
C GLY A 235 -14.38 15.67 -4.56
N ASP A 236 -14.07 16.96 -4.33
CA ASP A 236 -13.74 17.90 -5.43
C ASP A 236 -12.46 17.45 -6.14
N PHE A 237 -11.43 17.05 -5.38
CA PHE A 237 -10.16 16.56 -5.94
C PHE A 237 -10.32 15.22 -6.63
N LEU A 238 -11.04 14.30 -5.99
CA LEU A 238 -11.25 12.94 -6.53
C LEU A 238 -12.14 12.96 -7.79
N GLY A 239 -13.19 13.80 -7.79
CA GLY A 239 -14.06 14.01 -8.95
C GLY A 239 -13.30 14.61 -10.14
N GLU A 240 -12.46 15.64 -9.89
CA GLU A 240 -11.61 16.24 -10.91
C GLU A 240 -10.61 15.21 -11.45
N MET A 241 -9.93 14.47 -10.60
CA MET A 241 -8.99 13.41 -11.01
C MET A 241 -9.68 12.36 -11.89
N ARG A 242 -10.83 11.81 -11.45
CA ARG A 242 -11.61 10.84 -12.23
C ARG A 242 -11.94 11.37 -13.63
N ASP A 243 -12.52 12.58 -13.70
CA ASP A 243 -13.03 13.12 -14.95
C ASP A 243 -11.92 13.51 -15.93
N ARG A 244 -10.75 13.89 -15.42
CA ARG A 244 -9.59 14.29 -16.22
C ARG A 244 -8.65 13.14 -16.59
N THR A 245 -8.82 11.97 -15.96
CA THR A 245 -7.93 10.82 -16.16
C THR A 245 -8.73 9.53 -16.42
N PHE A 246 -9.08 8.76 -15.42
CA PHE A 246 -9.60 7.38 -15.52
C PHE A 246 -10.81 7.25 -16.44
N LYS A 247 -11.76 8.16 -16.37
CA LYS A 247 -12.98 8.15 -17.19
C LYS A 247 -12.68 8.28 -18.68
N LYS A 248 -11.64 9.02 -19.05
CA LYS A 248 -11.23 9.23 -20.43
C LYS A 248 -10.72 7.95 -21.09
N TYR A 249 -10.15 7.04 -20.32
CA TYR A 249 -9.53 5.80 -20.79
C TYR A 249 -10.37 4.55 -20.47
N ASP A 250 -11.54 4.70 -19.82
CA ASP A 250 -12.27 3.58 -19.20
C ASP A 250 -11.35 2.71 -18.34
N ALA A 251 -10.42 3.37 -17.62
CA ALA A 251 -9.41 2.72 -16.80
C ALA A 251 -10.01 2.24 -15.47
N PHE A 252 -9.51 1.11 -14.98
CA PHE A 252 -9.86 0.63 -13.66
C PHE A 252 -9.09 1.42 -12.59
N SER A 253 -9.78 1.82 -11.54
CA SER A 253 -9.17 2.46 -10.38
C SER A 253 -9.69 1.83 -9.09
N VAL A 254 -8.78 1.47 -8.20
CA VAL A 254 -9.13 0.96 -6.87
C VAL A 254 -8.48 1.84 -5.81
N GLY A 255 -9.30 2.45 -4.97
CA GLY A 255 -8.85 3.36 -3.92
C GLY A 255 -8.53 2.62 -2.62
N GLU A 256 -7.45 3.02 -1.97
CA GLU A 256 -7.20 2.70 -0.58
C GLU A 256 -7.88 3.76 0.29
N VAL A 257 -9.08 3.42 0.76
CA VAL A 257 -9.96 4.30 1.52
C VAL A 257 -10.18 3.71 2.90
N PHE A 258 -9.99 4.52 3.94
CA PHE A 258 -10.21 4.16 5.33
C PHE A 258 -11.12 5.17 6.01
N ASP A 259 -11.79 4.76 7.09
CA ASP A 259 -12.62 5.61 7.95
C ASP A 259 -13.76 6.34 7.19
N GLU A 260 -14.17 5.85 6.00
CA GLU A 260 -15.32 6.38 5.26
C GLU A 260 -16.63 6.11 6.02
N LYS A 261 -17.58 7.02 5.88
CA LYS A 261 -18.92 6.82 6.41
C LYS A 261 -19.80 6.06 5.43
N ASP A 262 -20.76 5.30 5.94
CA ASP A 262 -21.67 4.51 5.11
C ASP A 262 -22.38 5.36 4.06
N GLU A 263 -22.76 6.61 4.40
CA GLU A 263 -23.38 7.55 3.47
C GLU A 263 -22.44 8.07 2.36
N GLU A 264 -21.12 7.98 2.53
CA GLU A 264 -20.12 8.42 1.56
C GLU A 264 -19.76 7.34 0.52
N ILE A 265 -20.06 6.07 0.81
CA ILE A 265 -19.75 4.93 -0.07
C ILE A 265 -20.26 5.14 -1.51
N PRO A 266 -21.49 5.64 -1.75
CA PRO A 266 -21.97 5.91 -3.10
C PRO A 266 -21.13 6.95 -3.86
N ASP A 267 -20.52 7.91 -3.16
CA ASP A 267 -19.66 8.92 -3.74
C ASP A 267 -18.31 8.31 -4.17
N PHE A 268 -17.80 7.35 -3.38
CA PHE A 268 -16.55 6.66 -3.71
C PHE A 268 -16.71 5.67 -4.87
N ILE A 269 -17.69 4.78 -4.84
CA ILE A 269 -17.80 3.64 -5.76
C ILE A 269 -19.16 3.47 -6.45
N GLY A 270 -20.08 4.42 -6.32
CA GLY A 270 -21.38 4.40 -7.03
C GLY A 270 -21.26 4.52 -8.56
N ASP A 271 -22.40 4.70 -9.24
CA ASP A 271 -22.44 4.79 -10.71
C ASP A 271 -21.59 5.96 -11.27
N ASN A 272 -21.47 7.04 -10.52
CA ASN A 272 -20.58 8.17 -10.77
C ASN A 272 -19.49 8.31 -9.70
N GLY A 273 -19.12 7.21 -9.08
CA GLY A 273 -18.13 7.18 -8.01
C GLY A 273 -16.75 7.68 -8.47
N TYR A 274 -15.96 8.13 -7.50
CA TYR A 274 -14.61 8.61 -7.77
C TYR A 274 -13.71 7.50 -8.30
N PHE A 275 -13.94 6.25 -7.85
CA PHE A 275 -13.19 5.06 -8.21
C PHE A 275 -14.09 3.99 -8.81
N SER A 276 -13.48 3.05 -9.52
CA SER A 276 -14.16 1.85 -10.02
C SER A 276 -14.51 0.89 -8.87
N SER A 277 -13.65 0.84 -7.85
CA SER A 277 -13.79 0.04 -6.64
C SER A 277 -12.95 0.64 -5.51
N MET A 278 -13.14 0.14 -4.29
CA MET A 278 -12.24 0.38 -3.15
C MET A 278 -12.01 -0.94 -2.42
N PHE A 279 -10.92 -1.05 -1.67
CA PHE A 279 -10.64 -2.25 -0.89
C PHE A 279 -11.59 -2.37 0.30
N ASP A 280 -11.95 -3.61 0.62
CA ASP A 280 -12.58 -3.95 1.89
C ASP A 280 -11.51 -4.26 2.93
N PHE A 281 -11.42 -3.40 3.95
CA PHE A 281 -10.47 -3.54 5.05
C PHE A 281 -11.14 -3.82 6.39
N GLU A 282 -12.44 -4.11 6.43
CA GLU A 282 -13.20 -4.28 7.67
C GLU A 282 -12.55 -5.34 8.58
N GLU A 283 -12.14 -6.49 8.03
CA GLU A 283 -11.45 -7.53 8.79
C GLU A 283 -9.99 -7.20 9.10
N THR A 284 -9.31 -6.41 8.28
CA THR A 284 -7.91 -6.05 8.50
C THR A 284 -7.75 -5.07 9.64
N ILE A 285 -8.68 -4.15 9.80
CA ILE A 285 -8.66 -3.16 10.89
C ILE A 285 -9.31 -3.68 12.17
N TRP A 286 -10.04 -4.82 12.11
CA TRP A 286 -10.68 -5.37 13.29
C TRP A 286 -9.66 -5.75 14.36
N GLY A 287 -9.93 -5.31 15.59
CA GLY A 287 -9.05 -5.59 16.74
C GLY A 287 -7.78 -4.76 16.80
N ALA A 288 -7.58 -3.82 15.85
CA ALA A 288 -6.52 -2.84 15.95
C ALA A 288 -6.63 -2.01 17.24
N SER A 289 -5.50 -1.55 17.75
CA SER A 289 -5.42 -0.75 18.97
C SER A 289 -4.64 0.53 18.73
N ASP A 290 -5.15 1.65 19.24
CA ASP A 290 -4.43 2.94 19.23
C ASP A 290 -3.19 2.94 20.15
N LYS A 291 -3.04 1.90 21.00
CA LYS A 291 -1.86 1.74 21.87
C LYS A 291 -0.65 1.14 21.15
N GLY A 292 -0.89 0.39 20.06
CA GLY A 292 0.14 -0.30 19.30
C GLY A 292 -0.15 -1.80 19.11
N TRP A 293 0.68 -2.47 18.33
CA TRP A 293 0.49 -3.87 17.94
C TRP A 293 0.49 -4.86 19.12
N TYR A 294 1.18 -4.54 20.21
CA TYR A 294 1.20 -5.38 21.42
C TYR A 294 -0.19 -5.52 22.08
N ASP A 295 -1.09 -4.57 21.86
CA ASP A 295 -2.45 -4.55 22.43
C ASP A 295 -3.52 -5.03 21.41
N CYS A 296 -3.14 -5.34 20.16
CA CYS A 296 -4.06 -5.81 19.13
C CYS A 296 -4.64 -7.19 19.45
N LYS A 297 -5.93 -7.36 19.14
CA LYS A 297 -6.67 -8.60 19.40
C LYS A 297 -6.57 -9.59 18.22
N GLN A 298 -6.60 -10.89 18.55
CA GLN A 298 -6.79 -11.94 17.54
C GLN A 298 -8.24 -11.93 17.08
N ILE A 299 -8.46 -11.89 15.77
CA ILE A 299 -9.80 -12.05 15.21
C ILE A 299 -10.30 -13.47 15.45
N THR A 300 -11.58 -13.59 15.80
CA THR A 300 -12.26 -14.88 15.90
C THR A 300 -13.02 -15.17 14.60
N PRO A 301 -13.35 -16.45 14.28
CA PRO A 301 -14.15 -16.78 13.11
C PRO A 301 -15.50 -16.05 13.06
N ASP A 302 -16.15 -15.87 14.20
CA ASP A 302 -17.43 -15.12 14.28
C ASP A 302 -17.22 -13.62 14.02
N ALA A 303 -16.11 -13.03 14.49
CA ALA A 303 -15.79 -11.64 14.21
C ALA A 303 -15.47 -11.44 12.73
N TYR A 304 -14.65 -12.32 12.12
CA TYR A 304 -14.37 -12.31 10.69
C TYR A 304 -15.63 -12.38 9.84
N LYS A 305 -16.53 -13.35 10.15
CA LYS A 305 -17.85 -13.47 9.51
C LYS A 305 -18.67 -12.19 9.65
N LYS A 306 -18.64 -11.57 10.84
CA LYS A 306 -19.36 -10.31 11.09
C LYS A 306 -18.81 -9.18 10.22
N CYS A 307 -17.49 -9.05 10.08
CA CYS A 307 -16.84 -8.07 9.20
C CYS A 307 -17.33 -8.25 7.75
N CYS A 308 -17.19 -9.46 7.19
CA CYS A 308 -17.65 -9.76 5.84
C CYS A 308 -19.13 -9.38 5.63
N PHE A 309 -20.02 -9.74 6.58
CA PHE A 309 -21.44 -9.42 6.47
C PHE A 309 -21.72 -7.94 6.63
N THR A 310 -20.92 -7.23 7.41
CA THR A 310 -21.06 -5.78 7.56
C THR A 310 -20.79 -5.10 6.23
N THR A 311 -19.64 -5.37 5.59
CA THR A 311 -19.33 -4.82 4.27
C THR A 311 -20.37 -5.19 3.22
N GLN A 312 -20.74 -6.48 3.13
CA GLN A 312 -21.73 -6.91 2.12
C GLN A 312 -23.09 -6.20 2.28
N ARG A 313 -23.48 -5.81 3.51
CA ARG A 313 -24.70 -5.02 3.75
C ARG A 313 -24.51 -3.54 3.41
N LYS A 314 -23.38 -2.95 3.80
CA LYS A 314 -23.06 -1.55 3.49
C LYS A 314 -23.03 -1.29 1.99
N ILE A 315 -22.35 -2.16 1.26
CA ILE A 315 -22.22 -2.05 -0.20
C ILE A 315 -23.55 -2.32 -0.89
N GLY A 316 -24.33 -3.32 -0.43
CA GLY A 316 -25.67 -3.63 -0.95
C GLY A 316 -25.71 -3.69 -2.47
N ASP A 317 -26.56 -2.84 -3.06
CA ASP A 317 -26.73 -2.72 -4.51
C ASP A 317 -25.93 -1.57 -5.14
N ILE A 318 -25.12 -0.85 -4.34
CA ILE A 318 -24.35 0.30 -4.84
C ILE A 318 -23.41 -0.14 -5.95
N ARG A 319 -22.48 -1.03 -5.63
CA ARG A 319 -21.49 -1.63 -6.55
C ARG A 319 -20.95 -2.93 -5.97
N PHE A 320 -19.64 -3.13 -6.11
CA PHE A 320 -18.87 -4.13 -5.41
C PHE A 320 -17.51 -3.54 -5.00
N VAL A 321 -16.97 -4.05 -3.91
CA VAL A 321 -15.65 -3.72 -3.41
C VAL A 321 -14.60 -4.68 -3.97
N SER A 322 -13.34 -4.36 -3.75
CA SER A 322 -12.22 -5.26 -3.98
C SER A 322 -11.95 -6.04 -2.70
N ASN A 323 -12.26 -7.33 -2.72
CA ASN A 323 -12.05 -8.24 -1.61
C ASN A 323 -10.57 -8.56 -1.47
N ILE A 324 -10.00 -8.40 -0.29
CA ILE A 324 -8.59 -8.62 -0.02
C ILE A 324 -8.43 -9.33 1.33
N ILE A 325 -7.55 -10.33 1.39
CA ILE A 325 -7.22 -11.04 2.65
C ILE A 325 -5.86 -10.59 3.17
N GLU A 326 -4.92 -10.33 2.27
CA GLU A 326 -3.57 -9.88 2.56
C GLU A 326 -3.03 -9.02 1.43
N ASN A 327 -2.05 -8.20 1.73
CA ASN A 327 -1.30 -7.38 0.79
C ASN A 327 0.14 -7.19 1.31
N HIS A 328 0.91 -6.32 0.67
CA HIS A 328 2.29 -6.01 1.04
C HIS A 328 2.45 -5.19 2.35
N ASP A 329 1.35 -4.69 2.92
CA ASP A 329 1.32 -3.90 4.16
C ASP A 329 0.70 -4.66 5.35
N GLU A 330 0.29 -5.91 5.12
CA GLU A 330 -0.32 -6.77 6.11
C GLU A 330 0.49 -8.06 6.30
N PRO A 331 0.38 -8.74 7.44
CA PRO A 331 0.94 -10.08 7.60
C PRO A 331 0.21 -11.07 6.68
N ARG A 332 0.76 -12.28 6.53
CA ARG A 332 0.11 -13.34 5.76
C ARG A 332 -1.27 -13.68 6.34
N GLY A 333 -2.29 -13.69 5.49
CA GLY A 333 -3.69 -13.85 5.90
C GLY A 333 -3.94 -15.15 6.65
N VAL A 334 -3.33 -16.26 6.23
CA VAL A 334 -3.45 -17.55 6.94
C VAL A 334 -2.90 -17.51 8.37
N SER A 335 -1.83 -16.72 8.60
CA SER A 335 -1.25 -16.54 9.94
C SER A 335 -2.01 -15.51 10.78
N ARG A 336 -2.73 -14.59 10.14
CA ARG A 336 -3.51 -13.56 10.82
C ARG A 336 -4.88 -14.07 11.26
N TYR A 337 -5.59 -14.76 10.36
CA TYR A 337 -7.01 -15.07 10.53
C TYR A 337 -7.28 -16.50 11.02
N ILE A 338 -6.35 -17.43 10.77
CA ILE A 338 -6.49 -18.81 11.27
C ILE A 338 -5.73 -18.93 12.59
N PRO A 339 -6.36 -19.41 13.68
CA PRO A 339 -5.65 -19.71 14.92
C PRO A 339 -4.51 -20.70 14.68
N GLU A 340 -3.37 -20.51 15.35
CA GLU A 340 -2.15 -21.31 15.13
C GLU A 340 -2.40 -22.84 15.21
N GLY A 341 -3.23 -23.27 16.16
CA GLY A 341 -3.58 -24.71 16.32
C GLY A 341 -4.49 -25.28 15.24
N ASP A 342 -5.14 -24.41 14.46
CA ASP A 342 -6.13 -24.81 13.43
C ASP A 342 -5.60 -24.59 12.00
N CYS A 343 -4.34 -24.12 11.85
CA CYS A 343 -3.74 -23.87 10.55
C CYS A 343 -3.36 -25.19 9.86
N CYS A 344 -4.11 -25.53 8.82
CA CYS A 344 -3.91 -26.73 7.99
C CYS A 344 -4.39 -26.44 6.55
N ASP A 345 -4.11 -27.34 5.62
CA ASP A 345 -4.49 -27.15 4.20
C ASP A 345 -5.99 -26.87 4.01
N ALA A 346 -6.85 -27.54 4.79
CA ALA A 346 -8.29 -27.33 4.68
C ALA A 346 -8.72 -25.94 5.13
N SER A 347 -8.17 -25.42 6.24
CA SER A 347 -8.47 -24.07 6.72
C SER A 347 -7.89 -22.98 5.83
N LYS A 348 -6.69 -23.18 5.26
CA LYS A 348 -6.09 -22.29 4.27
C LYS A 348 -6.94 -22.23 2.99
N LYS A 349 -7.34 -23.37 2.45
CA LYS A 349 -8.23 -23.45 1.28
C LYS A 349 -9.60 -22.82 1.55
N MET A 350 -10.14 -23.02 2.76
CA MET A 350 -11.39 -22.37 3.18
C MET A 350 -11.25 -20.85 3.16
N LEU A 351 -10.18 -20.29 3.75
CA LEU A 351 -9.95 -18.85 3.79
C LEU A 351 -9.81 -18.26 2.37
N GLY A 352 -9.00 -18.90 1.51
CA GLY A 352 -8.87 -18.50 0.11
C GLY A 352 -10.21 -18.58 -0.63
N GLY A 353 -10.97 -19.65 -0.43
CA GLY A 353 -12.30 -19.83 -1.04
C GLY A 353 -13.30 -18.76 -0.60
N LEU A 354 -13.26 -18.30 0.66
CA LEU A 354 -14.12 -17.22 1.14
C LEU A 354 -13.95 -15.94 0.33
N ASN A 355 -12.70 -15.55 0.00
CA ASN A 355 -12.43 -14.36 -0.78
C ASN A 355 -13.18 -14.34 -2.14
N PHE A 356 -13.29 -15.51 -2.77
CA PHE A 356 -14.01 -15.67 -4.03
C PHE A 356 -15.52 -15.79 -3.89
N MET A 357 -16.03 -16.17 -2.71
CA MET A 357 -17.47 -16.31 -2.44
C MET A 357 -18.13 -15.01 -2.03
N LEU A 358 -17.37 -14.01 -1.61
CA LEU A 358 -17.87 -12.69 -1.32
C LEU A 358 -18.17 -11.93 -2.62
N ARG A 359 -19.24 -11.14 -2.62
CA ARG A 359 -19.54 -10.24 -3.75
C ARG A 359 -18.48 -9.17 -3.83
N GLY A 360 -17.69 -9.19 -4.89
CA GLY A 360 -16.60 -8.25 -5.07
C GLY A 360 -15.65 -8.69 -6.18
N LEU A 361 -14.61 -7.91 -6.40
CA LEU A 361 -13.48 -8.26 -7.24
C LEU A 361 -12.38 -8.83 -6.35
N PRO A 362 -12.08 -10.14 -6.44
CA PRO A 362 -11.09 -10.75 -5.59
C PRO A 362 -9.68 -10.30 -5.99
N PHE A 363 -8.92 -9.86 -5.00
CA PHE A 363 -7.49 -9.63 -5.10
C PHE A 363 -6.75 -10.75 -4.38
N ILE A 364 -5.80 -11.34 -5.06
CA ILE A 364 -4.87 -12.35 -4.54
C ILE A 364 -3.53 -11.66 -4.37
N TYR A 365 -2.90 -11.81 -3.23
CA TYR A 365 -1.52 -11.36 -3.04
C TYR A 365 -0.55 -12.49 -3.38
N GLN A 366 0.61 -12.17 -3.97
CA GLN A 366 1.63 -13.19 -4.32
C GLN A 366 1.92 -14.14 -3.18
N GLY A 367 1.80 -15.44 -3.44
CA GLY A 367 1.99 -16.52 -2.46
C GLY A 367 0.76 -16.86 -1.61
N GLN A 368 -0.32 -16.06 -1.68
CA GLN A 368 -1.60 -16.40 -1.04
C GLN A 368 -2.18 -17.68 -1.61
N GLU A 369 -2.07 -17.89 -2.93
CA GLU A 369 -2.51 -19.11 -3.63
C GLU A 369 -1.79 -20.37 -3.14
N LEU A 370 -0.58 -20.23 -2.62
CA LEU A 370 0.21 -21.31 -2.03
C LEU A 370 -0.08 -21.53 -0.55
N GLY A 371 -0.75 -20.56 0.10
CA GLY A 371 -0.93 -20.55 1.55
C GLY A 371 0.38 -20.24 2.30
N MET A 372 1.21 -19.33 1.77
CA MET A 372 2.41 -18.84 2.46
C MET A 372 2.07 -18.26 3.83
N GLU A 373 2.95 -18.49 4.79
CA GLU A 373 2.77 -18.14 6.21
C GLU A 373 3.75 -17.06 6.64
N ASN A 374 3.48 -16.43 7.80
CA ASN A 374 4.42 -15.53 8.44
C ASN A 374 5.76 -16.21 8.71
N VAL A 375 6.84 -15.43 8.65
CA VAL A 375 8.16 -15.87 9.11
C VAL A 375 8.26 -15.70 10.63
N LYS A 376 9.13 -16.48 11.25
CA LYS A 376 9.51 -16.29 12.64
C LYS A 376 10.79 -15.48 12.71
N PHE A 377 10.71 -14.28 13.27
CA PHE A 377 11.89 -13.48 13.59
C PHE A 377 12.51 -13.95 14.92
N GLU A 378 13.83 -14.11 14.93
CA GLU A 378 14.61 -14.51 16.12
C GLU A 378 15.15 -13.29 16.87
N SER A 379 15.29 -12.16 16.15
CA SER A 379 15.74 -10.88 16.70
C SER A 379 15.15 -9.73 15.87
N ILE A 380 15.06 -8.55 16.49
CA ILE A 380 14.60 -7.34 15.78
C ILE A 380 15.54 -6.92 14.65
N ASP A 381 16.80 -7.32 14.68
CA ASP A 381 17.78 -7.03 13.63
C ASP A 381 17.49 -7.73 12.30
N GLN A 382 16.57 -8.70 12.30
CA GLN A 382 16.10 -9.39 11.08
C GLN A 382 14.95 -8.65 10.38
N VAL A 383 14.45 -7.58 10.99
CA VAL A 383 13.30 -6.80 10.50
C VAL A 383 13.79 -5.57 9.74
N ASP A 384 13.33 -5.40 8.51
CA ASP A 384 13.65 -4.25 7.63
C ASP A 384 12.54 -3.17 7.68
N ASP A 385 11.30 -3.57 7.95
CA ASP A 385 10.14 -2.70 7.94
C ASP A 385 10.19 -1.60 9.02
N ILE A 386 10.18 -0.33 8.59
CA ILE A 386 10.24 0.85 9.46
C ILE A 386 9.07 0.92 10.46
N SER A 387 7.86 0.53 10.04
CA SER A 387 6.68 0.48 10.92
C SER A 387 6.85 -0.54 12.04
N SER A 388 7.42 -1.70 11.72
CA SER A 388 7.72 -2.76 12.69
C SER A 388 8.76 -2.32 13.72
N LEU A 389 9.78 -1.57 13.27
CA LEU A 389 10.81 -1.03 14.16
C LEU A 389 10.26 0.05 15.11
N ASP A 390 9.29 0.84 14.65
CA ASP A 390 8.58 1.82 15.49
C ASP A 390 7.69 1.11 16.52
N GLU A 391 6.87 0.17 16.09
CA GLU A 391 5.96 -0.61 16.94
C GLU A 391 6.71 -1.44 18.01
N TYR A 392 7.93 -1.92 17.69
CA TYR A 392 8.80 -2.56 18.67
C TYR A 392 9.17 -1.59 19.81
N LYS A 393 9.52 -0.34 19.49
CA LYS A 393 9.83 0.69 20.47
C LYS A 393 8.59 1.05 21.30
N VAL A 394 7.44 1.24 20.65
CA VAL A 394 6.16 1.52 21.31
C VAL A 394 5.83 0.43 22.33
N ALA A 395 6.04 -0.84 22.00
CA ALA A 395 5.81 -1.94 22.93
C ALA A 395 6.77 -1.90 24.12
N LEU A 396 8.06 -1.61 23.91
CA LEU A 396 9.04 -1.47 25.00
C LEU A 396 8.71 -0.30 25.92
N GLU A 397 8.32 0.85 25.36
CA GLU A 397 7.91 2.04 26.11
C GLU A 397 6.64 1.77 26.93
N ALA A 398 5.76 0.92 26.44
CA ALA A 398 4.57 0.47 27.17
C ALA A 398 4.88 -0.55 28.28
N GLY A 399 6.15 -0.96 28.45
CA GLY A 399 6.61 -1.87 29.49
C GLY A 399 6.64 -3.35 29.10
N CYS A 400 6.46 -3.68 27.82
CA CYS A 400 6.66 -5.05 27.34
C CYS A 400 8.14 -5.45 27.42
N THR A 401 8.39 -6.72 27.66
CA THR A 401 9.75 -7.27 27.53
C THR A 401 10.18 -7.30 26.05
N PRO A 402 11.48 -7.32 25.74
CA PRO A 402 11.96 -7.46 24.35
C PRO A 402 11.37 -8.67 23.62
N GLU A 403 11.13 -9.78 24.33
CA GLU A 403 10.53 -10.98 23.77
C GLU A 403 9.05 -10.77 23.42
N GLU A 404 8.28 -10.12 24.29
CA GLU A 404 6.88 -9.77 24.04
C GLU A 404 6.75 -8.77 22.88
N ALA A 405 7.62 -7.76 22.83
CA ALA A 405 7.66 -6.79 21.74
C ALA A 405 8.00 -7.47 20.40
N LEU A 406 9.00 -8.36 20.37
CA LEU A 406 9.35 -9.13 19.17
C LEU A 406 8.23 -10.06 18.73
N LYS A 407 7.47 -10.65 19.67
CA LYS A 407 6.31 -11.49 19.36
C LYS A 407 5.20 -10.67 18.68
N ALA A 408 4.93 -9.46 19.16
CA ALA A 408 3.95 -8.55 18.54
C ALA A 408 4.38 -8.18 17.12
N VAL A 409 5.65 -7.79 16.93
CA VAL A 409 6.22 -7.50 15.61
C VAL A 409 6.15 -8.72 14.68
N SER A 410 6.55 -9.91 15.13
CA SER A 410 6.49 -11.13 14.31
C SER A 410 5.08 -11.45 13.84
N ARG A 411 4.07 -11.02 14.58
CA ARG A 411 2.67 -11.24 14.22
C ARG A 411 2.18 -10.28 13.15
N PHE A 412 2.59 -9.02 13.19
CA PHE A 412 2.00 -7.94 12.38
C PHE A 412 2.95 -7.28 11.39
N SER A 413 4.26 -7.62 11.40
CA SER A 413 5.24 -7.03 10.49
C SER A 413 4.84 -7.20 9.03
N ARG A 414 4.97 -6.12 8.26
CA ARG A 414 4.83 -6.10 6.81
C ARG A 414 5.86 -7.00 6.11
N ASP A 415 7.03 -7.23 6.73
CA ASP A 415 8.06 -8.12 6.18
C ASP A 415 7.60 -9.56 6.02
N ASN A 416 6.58 -10.00 6.77
CA ASN A 416 5.96 -11.30 6.58
C ASN A 416 5.43 -11.51 5.16
N ALA A 417 4.76 -10.49 4.60
CA ALA A 417 4.26 -10.52 3.24
C ALA A 417 5.35 -10.19 2.20
N ARG A 418 6.44 -9.54 2.62
CA ARG A 418 7.53 -9.10 1.74
C ARG A 418 8.65 -10.12 1.59
N THR A 419 8.55 -11.28 2.27
CA THR A 419 9.47 -12.40 2.03
C THR A 419 9.39 -12.89 0.59
N PRO A 420 10.52 -13.41 0.01
CA PRO A 420 10.53 -13.93 -1.35
C PRO A 420 9.45 -14.96 -1.64
N MET A 421 8.87 -14.88 -2.84
CA MET A 421 7.93 -15.87 -3.36
C MET A 421 8.60 -17.25 -3.41
N GLN A 422 7.84 -18.27 -3.02
CA GLN A 422 8.32 -19.65 -2.94
C GLN A 422 7.93 -20.41 -4.22
N TRP A 423 8.85 -20.46 -5.19
CA TRP A 423 8.61 -21.10 -6.49
C TRP A 423 8.87 -22.59 -6.46
N THR A 424 9.97 -23.02 -5.81
CA THR A 424 10.43 -24.42 -5.80
C THR A 424 10.92 -24.82 -4.41
N ASP A 425 11.22 -26.10 -4.21
CA ASP A 425 11.90 -26.60 -3.01
C ASP A 425 13.45 -26.45 -3.07
N GLY A 426 13.97 -25.86 -4.14
CA GLY A 426 15.38 -25.60 -4.35
C GLY A 426 15.95 -24.45 -3.53
N GLU A 427 17.24 -24.15 -3.73
CA GLU A 427 17.92 -23.06 -3.03
C GLU A 427 17.17 -21.74 -3.19
N ASN A 428 17.11 -20.95 -2.11
CA ASN A 428 16.37 -19.68 -2.04
C ASN A 428 14.90 -19.79 -2.53
N ALA A 429 14.28 -20.95 -2.38
CA ALA A 429 12.94 -21.25 -2.88
C ALA A 429 12.76 -21.02 -4.39
N GLY A 430 13.84 -21.07 -5.18
CA GLY A 430 13.82 -20.77 -6.61
C GLY A 430 13.56 -19.30 -6.94
N PHE A 431 13.61 -18.40 -5.96
CA PHE A 431 13.38 -16.96 -6.15
C PHE A 431 14.57 -16.28 -6.83
N THR A 432 15.80 -16.60 -6.41
CA THR A 432 17.05 -16.01 -6.88
C THR A 432 18.21 -17.01 -6.87
N THR A 433 19.17 -16.82 -7.74
CA THR A 433 20.48 -17.50 -7.70
C THR A 433 21.49 -16.78 -6.79
N GLY A 434 21.19 -15.55 -6.36
CA GLY A 434 22.00 -14.73 -5.48
C GLY A 434 21.55 -14.81 -4.01
N LYS A 435 21.93 -13.81 -3.21
CA LYS A 435 21.49 -13.67 -1.82
C LYS A 435 20.17 -12.87 -1.80
N PRO A 436 19.06 -13.46 -1.35
CA PRO A 436 17.79 -12.73 -1.25
C PRO A 436 17.91 -11.50 -0.33
N TRP A 437 17.24 -10.41 -0.66
CA TRP A 437 17.23 -9.19 0.15
C TRP A 437 16.56 -9.36 1.51
N LEU A 438 15.53 -10.22 1.59
CA LEU A 438 14.96 -10.74 2.84
C LEU A 438 15.12 -12.26 2.90
N LYS A 439 15.17 -12.79 4.11
CA LYS A 439 15.26 -14.24 4.35
C LYS A 439 14.03 -14.95 3.79
N VAL A 440 14.24 -16.00 3.01
CA VAL A 440 13.17 -16.91 2.59
C VAL A 440 12.61 -17.65 3.79
N ASN A 441 11.29 -17.83 3.84
CA ASN A 441 10.66 -18.62 4.90
C ASN A 441 11.11 -20.10 4.81
N ALA A 442 11.56 -20.67 5.91
CA ALA A 442 12.12 -22.03 5.94
C ALA A 442 11.15 -23.13 5.52
N ASN A 443 9.83 -22.84 5.47
CA ASN A 443 8.82 -23.80 5.04
C ASN A 443 8.69 -23.96 3.52
N TYR A 444 9.52 -23.28 2.73
CA TYR A 444 9.51 -23.33 1.26
C TYR A 444 9.67 -24.74 0.69
N THR A 445 10.31 -25.66 1.43
CA THR A 445 10.45 -27.07 1.02
C THR A 445 9.13 -27.85 1.02
N LYS A 446 8.06 -27.24 1.59
CA LYS A 446 6.71 -27.84 1.66
C LYS A 446 5.63 -26.96 1.04
N ILE A 447 5.84 -25.65 1.06
CA ILE A 447 4.91 -24.64 0.53
C ILE A 447 5.65 -23.94 -0.60
N ASN A 448 5.36 -24.31 -1.83
CA ASN A 448 5.93 -23.71 -3.03
C ASN A 448 5.03 -23.97 -4.25
N ALA A 449 5.30 -23.29 -5.36
CA ALA A 449 4.45 -23.37 -6.56
C ALA A 449 4.53 -24.70 -7.31
N GLU A 450 5.55 -25.56 -7.05
CA GLU A 450 5.70 -26.87 -7.67
C GLU A 450 5.06 -27.99 -6.84
N SER A 451 4.73 -27.76 -5.57
CA SER A 451 4.11 -28.75 -4.67
C SER A 451 2.59 -28.65 -4.68
#